data_062d1b7d31f807527b8070404a1c42eb
#
_entry.id   062d1b7d31f807527b8070404a1c42eb
#
_cell.length_a   1.000
_cell.length_b   1.000
_cell.length_c   1.000
_cell.angle_alpha   90.00
_cell.angle_beta   90.00
_cell.angle_gamma   90.00
#
_symmetry.space_group_name_H-M   'P 1'
#
loop_
_entity.id
_entity.type
_entity.pdbx_description
1 polymer ?
#
loop_
_entity_poly.entity_id
_entity_poly.type
_entity_poly.pdbx_seq_one_letter_code
_entity_poly.pdbx_strand_id
1 'polypeptide(L)'
;MMQIKVTAPAQIHTTIQLPSSKSISNRALIINALGNRTFQLENLSDCDDTQVMIHALNDGKNTIDIMAAGTAMRFLTAYLSVTPGTRIITGTQRMQQRPIQVLVNALRELGAEIEYIINDGYPPLRITGHKLQKDTISLPGNVSSQYISALLMIAPILSNGLTLTLTGEIISRPYINLTLQLMNDFGARAKWLNEYQLKVEPQPYQSIPFYVESDWSAASYWYQICLLYTSPSPRDYAAS
;
A
#
# COMPACT_ATOMS: atom_id res chain seq x y z
N MET A 1 5.75 12.64 34.28
CA MET A 1 4.91 11.69 33.55
C MET A 1 3.46 12.15 33.67
N MET A 2 2.79 12.42 32.59
CA MET A 2 1.38 12.86 32.61
C MET A 2 0.51 11.63 32.81
N GLN A 3 -0.28 11.59 33.89
CA GLN A 3 -1.27 10.54 34.11
C GLN A 3 -2.60 10.97 33.55
N ILE A 4 -3.19 10.16 32.67
CA ILE A 4 -4.53 10.37 32.13
C ILE A 4 -5.47 9.38 32.82
N LYS A 5 -6.52 9.91 33.48
CA LYS A 5 -7.61 9.08 34.01
C LYS A 5 -8.71 8.97 32.96
N VAL A 6 -8.96 7.77 32.49
CA VAL A 6 -10.08 7.48 31.59
C VAL A 6 -11.24 6.93 32.42
N THR A 7 -12.41 7.54 32.31
CA THR A 7 -13.64 7.06 32.95
C THR A 7 -14.62 6.68 31.85
N ALA A 8 -14.96 5.40 31.78
CA ALA A 8 -15.95 4.92 30.82
C ALA A 8 -17.36 5.31 31.25
N PRO A 9 -18.22 5.82 30.36
CA PRO A 9 -19.65 6.05 30.66
C PRO A 9 -20.36 4.71 30.83
N ALA A 10 -21.48 4.71 31.60
CA ALA A 10 -22.29 3.52 31.82
C ALA A 10 -22.97 3.02 30.51
N GLN A 11 -23.27 3.91 29.60
CA GLN A 11 -23.88 3.61 28.31
C GLN A 11 -23.28 4.51 27.23
N ILE A 12 -23.14 3.99 26.01
CA ILE A 12 -22.68 4.73 24.86
C ILE A 12 -23.80 4.78 23.82
N HIS A 13 -24.26 5.99 23.51
CA HIS A 13 -25.18 6.27 22.41
C HIS A 13 -24.56 7.36 21.54
N THR A 14 -23.96 6.98 20.42
CA THR A 14 -23.31 7.95 19.53
C THR A 14 -23.30 7.44 18.08
N THR A 15 -23.14 8.38 17.17
CA THR A 15 -22.89 8.09 15.74
C THR A 15 -21.41 8.34 15.47
N ILE A 16 -20.74 7.37 14.87
CA ILE A 16 -19.33 7.45 14.53
C ILE A 16 -19.21 7.61 13.02
N GLN A 17 -18.50 8.64 12.59
CA GLN A 17 -18.07 8.81 11.20
C GLN A 17 -16.67 8.24 11.06
N LEU A 18 -16.55 7.14 10.31
CA LEU A 18 -15.27 6.49 10.08
C LEU A 18 -14.42 7.29 9.09
N PRO A 19 -13.10 7.37 9.28
CA PRO A 19 -12.20 7.94 8.29
C PRO A 19 -12.16 7.08 7.02
N SER A 20 -11.77 7.69 5.91
CA SER A 20 -11.54 6.98 4.65
C SER A 20 -10.36 6.03 4.74
N SER A 21 -10.42 4.92 4.02
CA SER A 21 -9.39 3.90 4.05
C SER A 21 -8.05 4.39 3.48
N LYS A 22 -7.03 4.48 4.33
CA LYS A 22 -5.66 4.77 3.92
C LYS A 22 -5.13 3.73 2.93
N SER A 23 -5.42 2.47 3.19
CA SER A 23 -4.90 1.36 2.38
C SER A 23 -5.45 1.37 0.96
N ILE A 24 -6.71 1.76 0.79
CA ILE A 24 -7.35 1.92 -0.52
C ILE A 24 -6.86 3.21 -1.17
N SER A 25 -6.87 4.35 -0.45
CA SER A 25 -6.41 5.64 -0.97
C SER A 25 -5.03 5.58 -1.61
N ASN A 26 -4.06 5.01 -0.90
CA ASN A 26 -2.68 4.93 -1.40
C ASN A 26 -2.53 4.03 -2.63
N ARG A 27 -3.32 2.96 -2.74
CA ARG A 27 -3.36 2.11 -3.94
C ARG A 27 -4.03 2.80 -5.11
N ALA A 28 -5.20 3.38 -4.88
CA ALA A 28 -5.95 4.12 -5.89
C ALA A 28 -5.12 5.28 -6.48
N LEU A 29 -4.35 6.01 -5.64
CA LEU A 29 -3.44 7.06 -6.08
C LEU A 29 -2.36 6.55 -7.04
N ILE A 30 -1.74 5.41 -6.75
CA ILE A 30 -0.73 4.80 -7.64
C ILE A 30 -1.37 4.30 -8.94
N ILE A 31 -2.50 3.61 -8.86
CA ILE A 31 -3.24 3.12 -10.03
C ILE A 31 -3.66 4.28 -10.92
N ASN A 32 -4.21 5.34 -10.33
CA ASN A 32 -4.57 6.57 -11.05
C ASN A 32 -3.35 7.22 -11.73
N ALA A 33 -2.21 7.28 -11.03
CA ALA A 33 -0.98 7.83 -11.60
C ALA A 33 -0.45 6.99 -12.77
N LEU A 34 -0.57 5.67 -12.71
CA LEU A 34 -0.21 4.74 -13.79
C LEU A 34 -1.20 4.80 -14.96
N GLY A 35 -2.46 5.17 -14.71
CA GLY A 35 -3.51 5.39 -15.70
C GLY A 35 -3.55 6.82 -16.29
N ASN A 36 -2.45 7.56 -16.25
CA ASN A 36 -2.31 8.94 -16.74
C ASN A 36 -3.17 9.97 -15.98
N ARG A 37 -3.60 9.69 -14.77
CA ARG A 37 -4.34 10.59 -13.85
C ARG A 37 -5.63 11.17 -14.44
N THR A 38 -6.33 10.41 -15.23
CA THR A 38 -7.59 10.83 -15.83
C THR A 38 -8.80 10.56 -14.93
N PHE A 39 -8.61 9.83 -13.82
CA PHE A 39 -9.65 9.49 -12.87
C PHE A 39 -9.87 10.61 -11.85
N GLN A 40 -11.11 10.76 -11.42
CA GLN A 40 -11.42 11.53 -10.23
C GLN A 40 -11.50 10.55 -9.06
N LEU A 41 -10.60 10.74 -8.07
CA LEU A 41 -10.61 10.01 -6.81
C LEU A 41 -11.32 10.87 -5.76
N GLU A 42 -12.35 10.31 -5.16
CA GLU A 42 -13.15 10.97 -4.13
C GLU A 42 -12.93 10.33 -2.77
N ASN A 43 -13.15 11.09 -1.71
CA ASN A 43 -13.05 10.63 -0.33
C ASN A 43 -11.67 10.01 0.02
N LEU A 44 -10.58 10.59 -0.49
CA LEU A 44 -9.24 10.16 -0.12
C LEU A 44 -9.00 10.35 1.38
N SER A 45 -8.23 9.47 1.98
CA SER A 45 -7.81 9.59 3.39
C SER A 45 -7.00 10.87 3.61
N ASP A 46 -7.26 11.54 4.71
CA ASP A 46 -6.57 12.76 5.15
C ASP A 46 -5.29 12.48 5.96
N CYS A 47 -4.94 11.20 6.18
CA CYS A 47 -3.76 10.83 6.94
C CYS A 47 -2.45 11.25 6.25
N ASP A 48 -1.41 11.48 7.05
CA ASP A 48 -0.08 11.92 6.60
C ASP A 48 0.49 11.08 5.46
N ASP A 49 0.38 9.74 5.54
CA ASP A 49 0.88 8.83 4.50
C ASP A 49 0.24 9.11 3.12
N THR A 50 -1.07 9.40 3.10
CA THR A 50 -1.80 9.70 1.87
C THR A 50 -1.48 11.10 1.35
N GLN A 51 -1.38 12.08 2.23
CA GLN A 51 -1.01 13.46 1.84
C GLN A 51 0.41 13.50 1.24
N VAL A 52 1.36 12.81 1.85
CA VAL A 52 2.72 12.67 1.32
C VAL A 52 2.71 12.01 -0.07
N MET A 53 1.88 10.98 -0.28
CA MET A 53 1.73 10.32 -1.58
C MET A 53 1.19 11.29 -2.64
N ILE A 54 0.15 12.06 -2.30
CA ILE A 54 -0.45 13.09 -3.19
C ILE A 54 0.60 14.11 -3.60
N HIS A 55 1.36 14.64 -2.63
CA HIS A 55 2.42 15.61 -2.90
C HIS A 55 3.51 15.00 -3.79
N ALA A 56 3.99 13.81 -3.47
CA ALA A 56 5.03 13.13 -4.23
C ALA A 56 4.65 12.87 -5.70
N LEU A 57 3.39 12.57 -5.95
CA LEU A 57 2.87 12.33 -7.29
C LEU A 57 2.65 13.64 -8.10
N ASN A 58 2.50 14.79 -7.42
CA ASN A 58 2.16 16.07 -8.06
C ASN A 58 3.34 17.04 -8.21
N ASP A 59 4.31 17.02 -7.29
CA ASP A 59 5.35 18.05 -7.18
C ASP A 59 6.38 18.09 -8.33
N GLY A 60 6.52 17.02 -9.10
CA GLY A 60 7.49 16.94 -10.21
C GLY A 60 8.97 17.11 -9.81
N LYS A 61 9.27 17.17 -8.52
CA LYS A 61 10.64 17.35 -8.00
C LYS A 61 11.51 16.13 -8.24
N ASN A 62 12.82 16.37 -8.44
CA ASN A 62 13.78 15.28 -8.58
C ASN A 62 14.08 14.57 -7.25
N THR A 63 13.89 15.23 -6.13
CA THR A 63 14.03 14.64 -4.78
C THR A 63 12.68 14.64 -4.09
N ILE A 64 12.22 13.46 -3.72
CA ILE A 64 10.93 13.19 -3.08
C ILE A 64 11.20 12.79 -1.64
N ASP A 65 10.82 13.64 -0.70
CA ASP A 65 10.85 13.32 0.73
C ASP A 65 9.49 12.79 1.16
N ILE A 66 9.44 11.52 1.52
CA ILE A 66 8.21 10.86 1.96
C ILE A 66 8.07 10.87 3.50
N MET A 67 8.87 11.64 4.19
CA MET A 67 8.85 11.76 5.64
C MET A 67 8.94 10.38 6.33
N ALA A 68 7.93 9.99 7.11
CA ALA A 68 7.83 8.69 7.79
C ALA A 68 6.88 7.70 7.10
N ALA A 69 6.37 8.03 5.90
CA ALA A 69 5.32 7.29 5.20
C ALA A 69 5.85 5.99 4.56
N GLY A 70 5.74 4.90 5.30
CA GLY A 70 6.26 3.60 4.87
C GLY A 70 5.60 3.04 3.62
N THR A 71 4.31 3.22 3.45
CA THR A 71 3.57 2.79 2.25
C THR A 71 4.01 3.60 1.04
N ALA A 72 4.18 4.92 1.19
CA ALA A 72 4.66 5.80 0.14
C ALA A 72 6.06 5.38 -0.35
N MET A 73 7.00 5.07 0.56
CA MET A 73 8.32 4.58 0.18
C MET A 73 8.23 3.36 -0.75
N ARG A 74 7.41 2.34 -0.41
CA ARG A 74 7.33 1.10 -1.20
C ARG A 74 6.63 1.31 -2.54
N PHE A 75 5.49 1.97 -2.51
CA PHE A 75 4.68 2.15 -3.70
C PHE A 75 5.33 3.09 -4.71
N LEU A 76 5.89 4.21 -4.24
CA LEU A 76 6.60 5.14 -5.11
C LEU A 76 7.90 4.54 -5.66
N THR A 77 8.62 3.70 -4.91
CA THR A 77 9.80 3.01 -5.45
C THR A 77 9.45 2.19 -6.69
N ALA A 78 8.36 1.41 -6.65
CA ALA A 78 7.90 0.66 -7.81
C ALA A 78 7.37 1.57 -8.93
N TYR A 79 6.57 2.58 -8.60
CA TYR A 79 6.03 3.56 -9.56
C TYR A 79 7.14 4.29 -10.31
N LEU A 80 8.14 4.80 -9.60
CA LEU A 80 9.27 5.53 -10.19
C LEU A 80 10.14 4.64 -11.07
N SER A 81 10.23 3.34 -10.78
CA SER A 81 11.00 2.40 -11.58
C SER A 81 10.45 2.22 -13.01
N VAL A 82 9.17 2.48 -13.22
CA VAL A 82 8.48 2.35 -14.51
C VAL A 82 8.09 3.70 -15.14
N THR A 83 8.34 4.81 -14.42
CA THR A 83 8.02 6.17 -14.87
C THR A 83 9.28 6.86 -15.36
N PRO A 84 9.35 7.35 -16.61
CA PRO A 84 10.56 7.94 -17.16
C PRO A 84 11.15 9.08 -16.31
N GLY A 85 12.48 9.10 -16.22
CA GLY A 85 13.27 10.11 -15.51
C GLY A 85 13.99 9.56 -14.28
N THR A 86 14.97 10.33 -13.80
CA THR A 86 15.74 9.97 -12.60
C THR A 86 15.23 10.75 -11.38
N ARG A 87 14.93 10.05 -10.30
CA ARG A 87 14.41 10.61 -9.05
C ARG A 87 15.18 10.06 -7.86
N ILE A 88 15.27 10.88 -6.81
CA ILE A 88 15.75 10.44 -5.49
C ILE A 88 14.53 10.34 -4.58
N ILE A 89 14.36 9.21 -3.91
CA ILE A 89 13.37 9.06 -2.86
C ILE A 89 14.05 8.89 -1.51
N THR A 90 13.63 9.70 -0.54
CA THR A 90 14.21 9.76 0.82
C THR A 90 13.10 9.91 1.86
N GLY A 91 13.45 10.05 3.11
CA GLY A 91 12.55 10.31 4.23
C GLY A 91 13.32 10.64 5.49
N THR A 92 12.61 10.71 6.63
CA THR A 92 13.21 10.96 7.93
C THR A 92 14.32 9.95 8.24
N GLN A 93 15.21 10.30 9.19
CA GLN A 93 16.27 9.39 9.65
C GLN A 93 15.74 8.01 10.04
N ARG A 94 14.58 7.94 10.70
CA ARG A 94 13.92 6.67 11.02
C ARG A 94 13.49 5.90 9.77
N MET A 95 13.03 6.58 8.71
CA MET A 95 12.67 5.95 7.45
C MET A 95 13.91 5.38 6.74
N GLN A 96 15.03 6.08 6.79
CA GLN A 96 16.31 5.64 6.23
C GLN A 96 16.90 4.40 6.94
N GLN A 97 16.34 4.01 8.08
CA GLN A 97 16.67 2.77 8.80
C GLN A 97 15.68 1.63 8.55
N ARG A 98 14.66 1.83 7.72
CA ARG A 98 13.68 0.80 7.39
C ARG A 98 14.10 0.04 6.13
N PRO A 99 14.25 -1.30 6.20
CA PRO A 99 14.73 -2.08 5.07
C PRO A 99 13.76 -2.03 3.89
N ILE A 100 14.32 -1.98 2.66
CA ILE A 100 13.58 -2.00 1.40
C ILE A 100 14.23 -2.97 0.40
N GLN A 101 15.29 -3.64 0.79
CA GLN A 101 16.11 -4.50 -0.06
C GLN A 101 15.31 -5.55 -0.84
N VAL A 102 14.31 -6.17 -0.20
CA VAL A 102 13.48 -7.20 -0.84
C VAL A 102 12.78 -6.63 -2.08
N LEU A 103 12.17 -5.44 -1.97
CA LEU A 103 11.51 -4.80 -3.10
C LEU A 103 12.51 -4.34 -4.16
N VAL A 104 13.62 -3.75 -3.74
CA VAL A 104 14.66 -3.27 -4.68
C VAL A 104 15.26 -4.42 -5.47
N ASN A 105 15.56 -5.55 -4.82
CA ASN A 105 16.08 -6.74 -5.50
C ASN A 105 15.06 -7.27 -6.51
N ALA A 106 13.80 -7.33 -6.12
CA ALA A 106 12.71 -7.76 -7.00
C ALA A 106 12.56 -6.84 -8.23
N LEU A 107 12.60 -5.53 -8.04
CA LEU A 107 12.53 -4.56 -9.13
C LEU A 107 13.77 -4.64 -10.04
N ARG A 108 14.96 -4.80 -9.46
CA ARG A 108 16.22 -5.01 -10.24
C ARG A 108 16.17 -6.30 -11.04
N GLU A 109 15.60 -7.37 -10.49
CA GLU A 109 15.38 -8.62 -11.22
C GLU A 109 14.46 -8.43 -12.41
N LEU A 110 13.44 -7.56 -12.31
CA LEU A 110 12.59 -7.16 -13.45
C LEU A 110 13.29 -6.22 -14.45
N GLY A 111 14.47 -5.72 -14.11
CA GLY A 111 15.30 -4.86 -14.95
C GLY A 111 15.34 -3.40 -14.49
N ALA A 112 14.81 -3.04 -13.31
CA ALA A 112 14.85 -1.66 -12.83
C ALA A 112 16.25 -1.20 -12.44
N GLU A 113 16.54 0.08 -12.70
CA GLU A 113 17.78 0.75 -12.34
C GLU A 113 17.58 1.54 -11.04
N ILE A 114 18.04 0.97 -9.93
CA ILE A 114 17.92 1.53 -8.58
C ILE A 114 19.26 1.47 -7.88
N GLU A 115 19.71 2.59 -7.31
CA GLU A 115 20.95 2.69 -6.52
C GLU A 115 20.62 3.05 -5.07
N TYR A 116 21.33 2.45 -4.13
CA TYR A 116 21.37 2.91 -2.75
C TYR A 116 22.36 4.06 -2.64
N ILE A 117 21.94 5.18 -2.05
CA ILE A 117 22.82 6.40 -1.99
C ILE A 117 23.76 6.34 -0.78
N ILE A 118 23.32 5.79 0.35
CA ILE A 118 24.07 5.79 1.61
C ILE A 118 24.40 4.37 2.05
N ASN A 119 23.36 3.58 2.36
CA ASN A 119 23.54 2.23 2.90
C ASN A 119 22.80 1.21 2.03
N ASP A 120 23.44 0.11 1.68
CA ASP A 120 22.82 -0.97 0.94
C ASP A 120 21.63 -1.57 1.71
N GLY A 121 20.52 -1.73 1.01
CA GLY A 121 19.26 -2.26 1.56
C GLY A 121 18.33 -1.21 2.14
N TYR A 122 18.75 0.07 2.20
CA TYR A 122 18.02 1.15 2.88
C TYR A 122 17.90 2.41 2.01
N PRO A 123 16.84 3.23 2.22
CA PRO A 123 16.79 4.56 1.62
C PRO A 123 17.94 5.46 2.13
N PRO A 124 18.31 6.55 1.43
CA PRO A 124 17.72 7.04 0.18
C PRO A 124 18.08 6.20 -1.05
N LEU A 125 17.16 6.21 -2.03
CA LEU A 125 17.35 5.51 -3.30
C LEU A 125 17.40 6.51 -4.46
N ARG A 126 18.30 6.29 -5.43
CA ARG A 126 18.23 6.89 -6.76
C ARG A 126 17.60 5.89 -7.70
N ILE A 127 16.54 6.30 -8.41
CA ILE A 127 15.76 5.44 -9.28
C ILE A 127 15.72 6.09 -10.66
N THR A 128 16.18 5.35 -11.66
CA THR A 128 16.03 5.73 -13.08
C THR A 128 14.92 4.89 -13.71
N GLY A 129 13.78 5.54 -13.95
CA GLY A 129 12.60 4.89 -14.45
C GLY A 129 12.66 4.67 -15.96
N HIS A 130 12.36 3.46 -16.38
CA HIS A 130 12.28 3.06 -17.77
C HIS A 130 11.37 1.83 -17.94
N LYS A 131 11.22 1.37 -19.18
CA LYS A 131 10.38 0.22 -19.48
C LYS A 131 11.07 -1.08 -19.04
N LEU A 132 10.48 -1.77 -18.07
CA LEU A 132 10.99 -3.05 -17.58
C LEU A 132 10.64 -4.17 -18.57
N GLN A 133 11.53 -5.15 -18.72
CA GLN A 133 11.42 -6.16 -19.77
C GLN A 133 11.04 -7.56 -19.26
N LYS A 134 11.41 -7.90 -18.04
CA LYS A 134 11.09 -9.21 -17.47
C LYS A 134 9.67 -9.22 -16.88
N ASP A 135 9.05 -10.36 -16.93
CA ASP A 135 7.64 -10.58 -16.61
C ASP A 135 7.41 -11.72 -15.60
N THR A 136 8.48 -12.24 -15.03
CA THR A 136 8.41 -13.35 -14.06
C THR A 136 9.35 -13.09 -12.90
N ILE A 137 8.85 -13.28 -11.68
CA ILE A 137 9.61 -13.07 -10.45
C ILE A 137 9.10 -13.98 -9.33
N SER A 138 9.98 -14.29 -8.38
CA SER A 138 9.64 -15.05 -7.17
C SER A 138 10.02 -14.27 -5.91
N LEU A 139 9.14 -14.30 -4.91
CA LEU A 139 9.32 -13.66 -3.61
C LEU A 139 8.89 -14.58 -2.47
N PRO A 140 9.52 -14.49 -1.28
CA PRO A 140 8.98 -15.14 -0.10
C PRO A 140 7.58 -14.63 0.24
N GLY A 141 6.63 -15.50 0.55
CA GLY A 141 5.24 -15.13 0.89
C GLY A 141 5.10 -14.44 2.25
N ASN A 142 6.09 -14.59 3.12
CA ASN A 142 6.12 -14.01 4.45
C ASN A 142 6.70 -12.58 4.50
N VAL A 143 6.98 -11.97 3.34
CA VAL A 143 7.37 -10.55 3.28
C VAL A 143 6.16 -9.63 3.44
N SER A 144 6.42 -8.36 3.68
CA SER A 144 5.36 -7.35 3.75
C SER A 144 4.52 -7.34 2.47
N SER A 145 3.18 -7.39 2.63
CA SER A 145 2.23 -7.26 1.51
C SER A 145 2.41 -5.97 0.71
N GLN A 146 3.05 -4.95 1.28
CA GLN A 146 3.34 -3.70 0.56
C GLN A 146 4.34 -3.94 -0.59
N TYR A 147 5.29 -4.86 -0.44
CA TYR A 147 6.21 -5.20 -1.54
C TYR A 147 5.47 -5.91 -2.67
N ILE A 148 4.64 -6.89 -2.32
CA ILE A 148 3.81 -7.63 -3.28
C ILE A 148 2.85 -6.68 -3.99
N SER A 149 2.14 -5.84 -3.24
CA SER A 149 1.20 -4.85 -3.80
C SER A 149 1.90 -3.86 -4.74
N ALA A 150 3.09 -3.38 -4.39
CA ALA A 150 3.86 -2.47 -5.23
C ALA A 150 4.20 -3.07 -6.60
N LEU A 151 4.63 -4.32 -6.62
CA LEU A 151 4.94 -5.05 -7.85
C LEU A 151 3.69 -5.34 -8.68
N LEU A 152 2.58 -5.75 -8.03
CA LEU A 152 1.32 -6.02 -8.71
C LEU A 152 0.77 -4.77 -9.39
N MET A 153 0.77 -3.62 -8.71
CA MET A 153 0.20 -2.38 -9.27
C MET A 153 0.92 -1.88 -10.52
N ILE A 154 2.23 -2.08 -10.64
CA ILE A 154 2.97 -1.71 -11.85
C ILE A 154 2.86 -2.75 -12.98
N ALA A 155 2.43 -3.97 -12.65
CA ALA A 155 2.43 -5.10 -13.58
C ALA A 155 1.59 -4.87 -14.86
N PRO A 156 0.41 -4.21 -14.84
CA PRO A 156 -0.38 -3.99 -16.05
C PRO A 156 0.32 -3.14 -17.13
N ILE A 157 1.28 -2.28 -16.74
CA ILE A 157 2.02 -1.42 -17.66
C ILE A 157 3.34 -2.04 -18.14
N LEU A 158 3.71 -3.21 -17.62
CA LEU A 158 4.84 -3.98 -18.13
C LEU A 158 4.46 -4.61 -19.48
N SER A 159 5.44 -4.77 -20.37
CA SER A 159 5.21 -5.23 -21.76
C SER A 159 4.47 -6.56 -21.85
N ASN A 160 4.75 -7.49 -20.94
CA ASN A 160 4.18 -8.85 -20.88
C ASN A 160 3.35 -9.11 -19.62
N GLY A 161 3.03 -8.03 -18.86
CA GLY A 161 2.43 -8.18 -17.54
C GLY A 161 3.40 -8.77 -16.53
N LEU A 162 2.88 -9.52 -15.54
CA LEU A 162 3.70 -10.11 -14.50
C LEU A 162 3.15 -11.46 -14.06
N THR A 163 4.02 -12.45 -13.93
CA THR A 163 3.76 -13.68 -13.19
C THR A 163 4.59 -13.65 -11.91
N LEU A 164 3.92 -13.55 -10.77
CA LEU A 164 4.55 -13.47 -9.45
C LEU A 164 4.33 -14.76 -8.68
N THR A 165 5.39 -15.45 -8.32
CA THR A 165 5.35 -16.65 -7.49
C THR A 165 5.72 -16.28 -6.05
N LEU A 166 4.89 -16.67 -5.08
CA LEU A 166 5.14 -16.50 -3.66
C LEU A 166 5.57 -17.84 -3.08
N THR A 167 6.73 -17.87 -2.41
CA THR A 167 7.27 -19.10 -1.82
C THR A 167 7.02 -19.14 -0.32
N GLY A 168 6.73 -20.33 0.22
CA GLY A 168 6.46 -20.52 1.65
C GLY A 168 5.12 -20.00 2.09
N GLU A 169 5.00 -19.64 3.36
CA GLU A 169 3.74 -19.16 3.96
C GLU A 169 3.41 -17.73 3.50
N ILE A 170 2.15 -17.49 3.15
CA ILE A 170 1.64 -16.17 2.74
C ILE A 170 0.84 -15.56 3.90
N ILE A 171 1.48 -14.68 4.66
CA ILE A 171 0.91 -14.12 5.90
C ILE A 171 -0.10 -12.97 5.68
N SER A 172 -0.05 -12.29 4.54
CA SER A 172 -0.83 -11.06 4.30
C SER A 172 -1.76 -11.18 3.08
N ARG A 173 -2.34 -12.34 2.84
CA ARG A 173 -3.25 -12.62 1.71
C ARG A 173 -4.41 -11.62 1.59
N PRO A 174 -5.08 -11.15 2.66
CA PRO A 174 -6.16 -10.17 2.53
C PRO A 174 -5.72 -8.86 1.85
N TYR A 175 -4.52 -8.35 2.14
CA TYR A 175 -4.01 -7.13 1.51
C TYR A 175 -3.60 -7.34 0.04
N ILE A 176 -3.18 -8.55 -0.31
CA ILE A 176 -2.94 -8.92 -1.71
C ILE A 176 -4.26 -8.94 -2.45
N ASN A 177 -5.30 -9.57 -1.89
CA ASN A 177 -6.63 -9.63 -2.47
C ASN A 177 -7.25 -8.23 -2.63
N LEU A 178 -7.11 -7.35 -1.62
CA LEU A 178 -7.51 -5.94 -1.73
C LEU A 178 -6.83 -5.26 -2.92
N THR A 179 -5.54 -5.52 -3.14
CA THR A 179 -4.81 -4.93 -4.27
C THR A 179 -5.33 -5.47 -5.60
N LEU A 180 -5.53 -6.78 -5.72
CA LEU A 180 -6.09 -7.40 -6.93
C LEU A 180 -7.49 -6.86 -7.24
N GLN A 181 -8.35 -6.72 -6.22
CA GLN A 181 -9.69 -6.19 -6.38
C GLN A 181 -9.64 -4.77 -6.95
N LEU A 182 -8.87 -3.87 -6.32
CA LEU A 182 -8.72 -2.50 -6.80
C LEU A 182 -8.17 -2.45 -8.23
N MET A 183 -7.15 -3.23 -8.54
CA MET A 183 -6.60 -3.29 -9.91
C MET A 183 -7.67 -3.72 -10.92
N ASN A 184 -8.49 -4.70 -10.58
CA ASN A 184 -9.57 -5.18 -11.43
C ASN A 184 -10.71 -4.15 -11.57
N ASP A 185 -11.05 -3.42 -10.49
CA ASP A 185 -12.02 -2.33 -10.53
C ASP A 185 -11.58 -1.24 -11.53
N PHE A 186 -10.27 -0.96 -11.61
CA PHE A 186 -9.68 -0.07 -12.59
C PHE A 186 -9.34 -0.75 -13.94
N GLY A 187 -9.94 -1.89 -14.23
CA GLY A 187 -9.91 -2.54 -15.55
C GLY A 187 -8.69 -3.41 -15.82
N ALA A 188 -7.77 -3.59 -14.89
CA ALA A 188 -6.70 -4.57 -15.04
C ALA A 188 -7.25 -6.01 -14.98
N ARG A 189 -6.44 -6.97 -15.44
CA ARG A 189 -6.74 -8.40 -15.32
C ARG A 189 -5.70 -9.05 -14.42
N ALA A 190 -6.00 -9.08 -13.13
CA ALA A 190 -5.13 -9.60 -12.10
C ALA A 190 -5.84 -10.70 -11.29
N LYS A 191 -5.21 -11.87 -11.16
CA LYS A 191 -5.82 -13.02 -10.46
C LYS A 191 -4.77 -13.96 -9.86
N TRP A 192 -5.19 -14.76 -8.91
CA TRP A 192 -4.48 -15.96 -8.52
C TRP A 192 -4.63 -17.04 -9.60
N LEU A 193 -3.52 -17.65 -10.01
CA LEU A 193 -3.53 -18.86 -10.84
C LEU A 193 -3.66 -20.12 -9.97
N ASN A 194 -3.04 -20.09 -8.80
CA ASN A 194 -3.10 -21.13 -7.77
C ASN A 194 -2.80 -20.49 -6.40
N GLU A 195 -2.60 -21.29 -5.36
CA GLU A 195 -2.36 -20.82 -3.99
C GLU A 195 -1.11 -19.94 -3.82
N TYR A 196 -0.13 -20.08 -4.72
CA TYR A 196 1.18 -19.44 -4.62
C TYR A 196 1.52 -18.53 -5.79
N GLN A 197 0.71 -18.50 -6.84
CA GLN A 197 1.05 -17.79 -8.05
C GLN A 197 -0.02 -16.80 -8.48
N LEU A 198 0.41 -15.58 -8.76
CA LEU A 198 -0.39 -14.48 -9.26
C LEU A 198 -0.04 -14.19 -10.72
N LYS A 199 -1.04 -13.88 -11.51
CA LYS A 199 -0.88 -13.40 -12.89
C LYS A 199 -1.57 -12.07 -13.07
N VAL A 200 -0.85 -11.15 -13.68
CA VAL A 200 -1.37 -9.87 -14.16
C VAL A 200 -1.10 -9.78 -15.65
N GLU A 201 -2.14 -9.55 -16.44
CA GLU A 201 -2.02 -9.36 -17.87
C GLU A 201 -1.58 -7.93 -18.21
N PRO A 202 -0.84 -7.70 -19.32
CA PRO A 202 -0.47 -6.37 -19.76
C PRO A 202 -1.72 -5.65 -20.28
N GLN A 203 -2.20 -4.66 -19.55
CA GLN A 203 -3.39 -3.91 -19.91
C GLN A 203 -3.37 -2.54 -19.24
N PRO A 204 -3.50 -1.42 -19.96
CA PRO A 204 -3.59 -0.10 -19.35
C PRO A 204 -4.78 -0.01 -18.37
N TYR A 205 -4.58 0.69 -17.27
CA TYR A 205 -5.68 1.01 -16.37
C TYR A 205 -6.74 1.89 -17.04
N GLN A 206 -8.01 1.62 -16.74
CA GLN A 206 -9.14 2.38 -17.25
C GLN A 206 -9.40 3.62 -16.40
N SER A 207 -9.83 4.69 -17.06
CA SER A 207 -10.29 5.90 -16.35
C SER A 207 -11.71 5.68 -15.85
N ILE A 208 -11.87 5.66 -14.52
CA ILE A 208 -13.16 5.54 -13.85
C ILE A 208 -13.24 6.52 -12.67
N PRO A 209 -14.42 7.08 -12.38
CA PRO A 209 -14.68 7.71 -11.09
C PRO A 209 -14.55 6.66 -9.98
N PHE A 210 -13.88 7.00 -8.89
CA PHE A 210 -13.68 6.07 -7.79
C PHE A 210 -13.84 6.77 -6.44
N TYR A 211 -14.72 6.24 -5.61
CA TYR A 211 -14.97 6.70 -4.25
C TYR A 211 -14.31 5.76 -3.25
N VAL A 212 -13.43 6.28 -2.40
CA VAL A 212 -12.74 5.51 -1.37
C VAL A 212 -13.69 5.25 -0.20
N GLU A 213 -13.93 3.99 0.11
CA GLU A 213 -14.76 3.58 1.25
C GLU A 213 -14.10 3.87 2.62
N SER A 214 -14.90 3.77 3.67
CA SER A 214 -14.44 3.94 5.06
C SER A 214 -13.45 2.84 5.46
N ASP A 215 -12.59 3.15 6.44
CA ASP A 215 -11.54 2.25 6.90
C ASP A 215 -12.11 1.18 7.86
N TRP A 216 -12.19 -0.05 7.38
CA TRP A 216 -12.62 -1.21 8.18
C TRP A 216 -11.69 -1.52 9.36
N SER A 217 -10.40 -1.15 9.26
CA SER A 217 -9.48 -1.27 10.39
C SER A 217 -9.85 -0.29 11.50
N ALA A 218 -10.26 0.93 11.14
CA ALA A 218 -10.81 1.89 12.11
C ALA A 218 -12.13 1.39 12.70
N ALA A 219 -13.02 0.79 11.90
CA ALA A 219 -14.28 0.22 12.36
C ALA A 219 -14.07 -0.87 13.42
N SER A 220 -13.02 -1.69 13.30
CA SER A 220 -12.76 -2.82 14.20
C SER A 220 -12.60 -2.40 15.65
N TYR A 221 -12.04 -1.22 15.94
CA TYR A 221 -11.92 -0.68 17.29
C TYR A 221 -13.29 -0.36 17.92
N TRP A 222 -14.22 0.15 17.10
CA TRP A 222 -15.57 0.45 17.55
C TRP A 222 -16.37 -0.82 17.79
N TYR A 223 -16.24 -1.84 16.95
CA TYR A 223 -16.81 -3.16 17.21
C TYR A 223 -16.28 -3.78 18.49
N GLN A 224 -14.97 -3.65 18.76
CA GLN A 224 -14.39 -4.13 20.02
C GLN A 224 -14.96 -3.40 21.22
N ILE A 225 -15.13 -2.07 21.16
CA ILE A 225 -15.77 -1.29 22.22
C ILE A 225 -17.21 -1.76 22.42
N CYS A 226 -18.00 -1.93 21.35
CA CYS A 226 -19.36 -2.45 21.44
C CYS A 226 -19.41 -3.82 22.13
N LEU A 227 -18.52 -4.73 21.79
CA LEU A 227 -18.44 -6.05 22.44
C LEU A 227 -18.17 -5.95 23.94
N LEU A 228 -17.28 -5.05 24.36
CA LEU A 228 -16.97 -4.83 25.78
C LEU A 228 -18.14 -4.28 26.58
N TYR A 229 -19.02 -3.47 25.94
CA TYR A 229 -20.21 -2.91 26.58
C TYR A 229 -21.44 -3.81 26.52
N THR A 230 -21.53 -4.71 25.54
CA THR A 230 -22.71 -5.56 25.32
C THR A 230 -22.51 -7.00 25.77
N SER A 231 -21.26 -7.46 25.90
CA SER A 231 -20.98 -8.80 26.43
C SER A 231 -21.00 -8.77 27.95
N PRO A 232 -21.78 -9.63 28.59
CA PRO A 232 -21.78 -9.73 30.05
C PRO A 232 -20.39 -10.15 30.54
N SER A 233 -19.87 -9.40 31.51
CA SER A 233 -18.62 -9.74 32.18
C SER A 233 -18.81 -11.01 33.02
N PRO A 234 -17.79 -11.87 33.18
CA PRO A 234 -17.85 -12.96 34.15
C PRO A 234 -18.21 -12.53 35.59
N ARG A 235 -18.00 -11.24 35.93
CA ARG A 235 -18.40 -10.65 37.18
C ARG A 235 -19.92 -10.40 37.29
N ASP A 236 -20.60 -10.24 36.16
CA ASP A 236 -22.05 -10.02 36.13
C ASP A 236 -22.83 -11.29 36.47
N TYR A 237 -22.21 -12.47 36.32
CA TYR A 237 -22.76 -13.77 36.73
C TYR A 237 -22.41 -14.16 38.17
N ALA A 238 -21.47 -13.49 38.80
CA ALA A 238 -21.03 -13.78 40.16
C ALA A 238 -21.88 -13.06 41.24
N ALA A 239 -22.84 -12.22 40.83
CA ALA A 239 -23.69 -11.42 41.68
C ALA A 239 -25.16 -11.91 41.73
N SER A 240 -25.46 -13.07 41.15
CA SER A 240 -26.79 -13.71 41.21
C SER A 240 -26.82 -14.95 42.10
#